data_8618f5a905f80a19bd0de36ac7623ac9
#
_entry.id   8618f5a905f80a19bd0de36ac7623ac9
#
_cell.length_a   1.000
_cell.length_b   1.000
_cell.length_c   1.000
_cell.angle_alpha   90.00
_cell.angle_beta   90.00
_cell.angle_gamma   90.00
#
_symmetry.space_group_name_H-M   'P 1'
#
loop_
_entity.id
_entity.type
_entity.pdbx_description
1 polymer ?
#
loop_
_entity_poly.entity_id
_entity_poly.type
_entity_poly.pdbx_seq_one_letter_code
_entity_poly.pdbx_strand_id
1 'polypeptide(L)'
;VIDALVFSCDRAMQLDGLLRSIRLHRVPYRSLTVLAHNWRHTDALAVVEAEHPDVRFVAVDGALPFENEVRWFLATHDRVVFHVDDAVFFARPDPVVLSVESAAVSMQLGRNTVWCRTELGGEVRQKVPPGLVWRWRDADRDFGYPLSINATVYRTEDLLPLMDFDFGNPNQLEGRLHDRRERFGPEWMVCSPHSSCVSLPHNAVSPASLSPRGDNPLWQPEALRERFMAGERLDLGAMDFSRVSGAHQEIPLVFTQAVRV
;
A
#
# COMPACT_ATOMS: atom_id res chain seq x y z
N VAL A 1 6.56 -16.42 6.66
CA VAL A 1 5.18 -15.98 6.93
C VAL A 1 5.21 -14.47 7.01
N ILE A 2 4.21 -13.76 6.43
CA ILE A 2 4.18 -12.30 6.34
C ILE A 2 2.93 -11.78 7.04
N ASP A 3 3.08 -10.75 7.86
CA ASP A 3 1.99 -10.04 8.51
C ASP A 3 1.79 -8.67 7.86
N ALA A 4 0.55 -8.28 7.61
CA ALA A 4 0.25 -7.05 6.89
C ALA A 4 -0.37 -6.00 7.82
N LEU A 5 0.13 -4.77 7.73
CA LEU A 5 -0.44 -3.58 8.35
C LEU A 5 -0.90 -2.61 7.28
N VAL A 6 -2.20 -2.32 7.27
CA VAL A 6 -2.82 -1.40 6.33
C VAL A 6 -3.08 -0.07 7.02
N PHE A 7 -2.57 1.01 6.46
CA PHE A 7 -2.88 2.37 6.90
C PHE A 7 -4.11 2.87 6.16
N SER A 8 -5.11 3.35 6.88
CA SER A 8 -6.33 3.86 6.27
C SER A 8 -6.88 5.09 7.01
N CYS A 9 -7.44 6.02 6.21
CA CYS A 9 -8.09 7.22 6.70
C CYS A 9 -9.22 7.63 5.76
N ASP A 10 -10.48 7.58 6.22
CA ASP A 10 -11.69 8.06 5.51
C ASP A 10 -11.89 7.56 4.06
N ARG A 11 -11.36 6.37 3.71
CA ARG A 11 -11.41 5.81 2.35
C ARG A 11 -12.04 4.42 2.32
N ALA A 12 -13.29 4.30 2.81
CA ALA A 12 -13.99 3.01 2.92
C ALA A 12 -14.03 2.21 1.61
N MET A 13 -14.33 2.88 0.47
CA MET A 13 -14.40 2.22 -0.85
C MET A 13 -13.05 1.63 -1.26
N GLN A 14 -11.97 2.40 -1.07
CA GLN A 14 -10.63 1.95 -1.44
C GLN A 14 -10.14 0.86 -0.49
N LEU A 15 -10.33 1.04 0.82
CA LEU A 15 -9.97 0.02 1.82
C LEU A 15 -10.68 -1.30 1.55
N ASP A 16 -11.99 -1.29 1.29
CA ASP A 16 -12.73 -2.48 0.87
C ASP A 16 -12.15 -3.11 -0.40
N GLY A 17 -11.83 -2.27 -1.40
CA GLY A 17 -11.20 -2.71 -2.64
C GLY A 17 -9.87 -3.43 -2.40
N LEU A 18 -8.99 -2.87 -1.55
CA LEU A 18 -7.73 -3.52 -1.16
C LEU A 18 -7.98 -4.87 -0.48
N LEU A 19 -8.83 -4.91 0.55
CA LEU A 19 -9.08 -6.13 1.33
C LEU A 19 -9.69 -7.24 0.46
N ARG A 20 -10.62 -6.88 -0.44
CA ARG A 20 -11.19 -7.83 -1.41
C ARG A 20 -10.16 -8.30 -2.43
N SER A 21 -9.27 -7.42 -2.91
CA SER A 21 -8.21 -7.78 -3.85
C SER A 21 -7.20 -8.75 -3.24
N ILE A 22 -6.84 -8.57 -1.95
CA ILE A 22 -5.99 -9.48 -1.19
C ILE A 22 -6.60 -10.89 -1.17
N ARG A 23 -7.91 -11.01 -0.87
CA ARG A 23 -8.61 -12.30 -0.88
C ARG A 23 -8.70 -12.89 -2.30
N LEU A 24 -9.11 -12.09 -3.28
CA LEU A 24 -9.28 -12.52 -4.67
C LEU A 24 -8.00 -13.14 -5.24
N HIS A 25 -6.86 -12.49 -4.99
CA HIS A 25 -5.56 -12.94 -5.48
C HIS A 25 -4.82 -13.85 -4.49
N ARG A 26 -5.45 -14.24 -3.38
CA ARG A 26 -4.89 -15.15 -2.37
C ARG A 26 -3.50 -14.75 -1.94
N VAL A 27 -3.34 -13.45 -1.60
CA VAL A 27 -2.07 -12.93 -1.09
C VAL A 27 -1.75 -13.64 0.23
N PRO A 28 -0.55 -14.23 0.40
CA PRO A 28 -0.30 -15.18 1.49
C PRO A 28 0.08 -14.47 2.81
N TYR A 29 -0.82 -13.65 3.34
CA TYR A 29 -0.63 -13.05 4.66
C TYR A 29 -1.12 -13.98 5.77
N ARG A 30 -0.34 -14.06 6.87
CA ARG A 30 -0.72 -14.80 8.08
C ARG A 30 -1.79 -14.03 8.85
N SER A 31 -1.58 -12.73 8.97
CA SER A 31 -2.53 -11.82 9.61
C SER A 31 -2.64 -10.52 8.81
N LEU A 32 -3.78 -9.88 8.94
CA LEU A 32 -4.07 -8.59 8.33
C LEU A 32 -4.65 -7.66 9.40
N THR A 33 -3.96 -6.56 9.65
CA THR A 33 -4.40 -5.53 10.59
C THR A 33 -4.61 -4.22 9.83
N VAL A 34 -5.76 -3.59 9.99
CA VAL A 34 -6.04 -2.23 9.52
C VAL A 34 -5.87 -1.27 10.68
N LEU A 35 -4.98 -0.31 10.53
CA LEU A 35 -4.81 0.82 11.42
C LEU A 35 -5.62 2.01 10.86
N ALA A 36 -6.82 2.17 11.38
CA ALA A 36 -7.74 3.22 11.02
C ALA A 36 -7.39 4.51 11.78
N HIS A 37 -6.69 5.42 11.10
CA HIS A 37 -6.13 6.62 11.71
C HIS A 37 -6.97 7.85 11.39
N ASN A 38 -7.43 8.56 12.45
CA ASN A 38 -8.22 9.81 12.34
C ASN A 38 -9.46 9.67 11.43
N TRP A 39 -10.18 8.58 11.53
CA TRP A 39 -11.42 8.37 10.78
C TRP A 39 -12.55 9.27 11.30
N ARG A 40 -13.11 10.08 10.44
CA ARG A 40 -14.27 10.94 10.71
C ARG A 40 -15.59 10.20 10.43
N HIS A 41 -15.60 9.29 9.46
CA HIS A 41 -16.77 8.55 8.99
C HIS A 41 -16.80 7.13 9.57
N THR A 42 -17.01 7.03 10.89
CA THR A 42 -17.00 5.74 11.62
C THR A 42 -18.14 4.81 11.19
N ASP A 43 -19.24 5.34 10.64
CA ASP A 43 -20.31 4.56 10.04
C ASP A 43 -19.83 3.73 8.83
N ALA A 44 -19.04 4.34 7.96
CA ALA A 44 -18.48 3.66 6.81
C ALA A 44 -17.40 2.64 7.23
N LEU A 45 -16.58 2.95 8.24
CA LEU A 45 -15.62 2.01 8.80
C LEU A 45 -16.32 0.77 9.36
N ALA A 46 -17.40 0.95 10.12
CA ALA A 46 -18.18 -0.16 10.69
C ALA A 46 -18.74 -1.11 9.61
N VAL A 47 -19.12 -0.57 8.44
CA VAL A 47 -19.53 -1.40 7.30
C VAL A 47 -18.35 -2.22 6.79
N VAL A 48 -17.18 -1.62 6.62
CA VAL A 48 -15.97 -2.35 6.18
C VAL A 48 -15.61 -3.44 7.19
N GLU A 49 -15.62 -3.14 8.48
CA GLU A 49 -15.35 -4.13 9.54
C GLU A 49 -16.32 -5.33 9.47
N ALA A 50 -17.60 -5.06 9.29
CA ALA A 50 -18.62 -6.10 9.20
C ALA A 50 -18.45 -7.00 7.96
N GLU A 51 -17.96 -6.46 6.84
CA GLU A 51 -17.71 -7.20 5.60
C GLU A 51 -16.37 -7.97 5.61
N HIS A 52 -15.47 -7.64 6.57
CA HIS A 52 -14.14 -8.24 6.68
C HIS A 52 -13.85 -8.81 8.09
N PRO A 53 -14.64 -9.78 8.59
CA PRO A 53 -14.55 -10.26 9.97
C PRO A 53 -13.25 -11.02 10.29
N ASP A 54 -12.47 -11.40 9.29
CA ASP A 54 -11.16 -12.03 9.39
C ASP A 54 -10.01 -11.03 9.51
N VAL A 55 -10.30 -9.72 9.43
CA VAL A 55 -9.33 -8.63 9.52
C VAL A 55 -9.40 -8.00 10.92
N ARG A 56 -8.26 -7.75 11.53
CA ARG A 56 -8.19 -6.98 12.77
C ARG A 56 -8.23 -5.49 12.47
N PHE A 57 -9.19 -4.77 13.03
CA PHE A 57 -9.24 -3.30 12.95
C PHE A 57 -8.81 -2.67 14.26
N VAL A 58 -7.97 -1.64 14.16
CA VAL A 58 -7.50 -0.83 15.28
C VAL A 58 -7.74 0.64 14.93
N ALA A 59 -8.69 1.26 15.60
CA ALA A 59 -8.96 2.68 15.42
C ALA A 59 -8.07 3.49 16.36
N VAL A 60 -7.36 4.48 15.83
CA VAL A 60 -6.50 5.38 16.60
C VAL A 60 -6.68 6.83 16.16
N ASP A 61 -6.68 7.72 17.14
CA ASP A 61 -6.72 9.16 16.91
C ASP A 61 -5.45 9.82 17.49
N GLY A 62 -4.84 10.67 16.68
CA GLY A 62 -3.64 11.41 17.05
C GLY A 62 -2.31 10.69 16.74
N ALA A 63 -1.24 11.45 16.88
CA ALA A 63 0.10 11.02 16.48
C ALA A 63 0.68 9.90 17.36
N LEU A 64 0.62 10.08 18.68
CA LEU A 64 1.24 9.14 19.61
C LEU A 64 0.57 7.75 19.61
N PRO A 65 -0.76 7.61 19.62
CA PRO A 65 -1.40 6.31 19.46
C PRO A 65 -1.05 5.62 18.13
N PHE A 66 -0.97 6.37 17.02
CA PHE A 66 -0.56 5.85 15.72
C PHE A 66 0.86 5.26 15.78
N GLU A 67 1.81 6.03 16.29
CA GLU A 67 3.21 5.58 16.44
C GLU A 67 3.32 4.32 17.30
N ASN A 68 2.63 4.30 18.45
CA ASN A 68 2.67 3.18 19.38
C ASN A 68 2.17 1.87 18.73
N GLU A 69 1.07 1.93 17.97
CA GLU A 69 0.53 0.75 17.26
C GLU A 69 1.50 0.24 16.18
N VAL A 70 2.11 1.15 15.41
CA VAL A 70 3.12 0.74 14.41
C VAL A 70 4.34 0.11 15.07
N ARG A 71 4.85 0.69 16.16
CA ARG A 71 5.98 0.14 16.90
C ARG A 71 5.66 -1.22 17.54
N TRP A 72 4.45 -1.33 18.11
CA TRP A 72 3.98 -2.59 18.66
C TRP A 72 3.88 -3.66 17.57
N PHE A 73 3.33 -3.32 16.42
CA PHE A 73 3.22 -4.24 15.29
C PHE A 73 4.60 -4.73 14.85
N LEU A 74 5.57 -3.83 14.69
CA LEU A 74 6.95 -4.21 14.34
C LEU A 74 7.62 -5.06 15.42
N ALA A 75 7.39 -4.78 16.70
CA ALA A 75 8.01 -5.52 17.81
C ALA A 75 7.45 -6.94 18.01
N THR A 76 6.27 -7.23 17.42
CA THR A 76 5.55 -8.50 17.62
C THR A 76 5.52 -9.41 16.40
N HIS A 77 6.09 -8.97 15.27
CA HIS A 77 6.09 -9.73 14.02
C HIS A 77 7.48 -9.73 13.39
N ASP A 78 7.89 -10.84 12.77
CA ASP A 78 9.25 -10.99 12.21
C ASP A 78 9.37 -10.48 10.78
N ARG A 79 8.32 -10.70 9.96
CA ARG A 79 8.25 -10.24 8.57
C ARG A 79 6.96 -9.51 8.33
N VAL A 80 7.08 -8.30 7.86
CA VAL A 80 5.94 -7.38 7.72
C VAL A 80 5.85 -6.80 6.31
N VAL A 81 4.65 -6.41 5.96
CA VAL A 81 4.37 -5.54 4.82
C VAL A 81 3.44 -4.43 5.26
N PHE A 82 3.71 -3.24 4.79
CA PHE A 82 2.79 -2.12 4.91
C PHE A 82 1.97 -1.96 3.63
N HIS A 83 0.74 -1.48 3.79
CA HIS A 83 -0.12 -1.05 2.70
C HIS A 83 -0.76 0.29 3.02
N VAL A 84 -1.06 1.04 1.98
CA VAL A 84 -2.01 2.17 2.04
C VAL A 84 -3.33 1.75 1.42
N ASP A 85 -4.42 2.33 1.88
CA ASP A 85 -5.79 1.93 1.53
C ASP A 85 -6.15 2.04 0.05
N ASP A 86 -5.40 2.82 -0.74
CA ASP A 86 -5.58 2.96 -2.18
C ASP A 86 -4.79 1.94 -3.02
N ALA A 87 -4.13 0.99 -2.39
CA ALA A 87 -3.48 -0.12 -3.09
C ALA A 87 -4.51 -1.17 -3.55
N VAL A 88 -4.26 -1.79 -4.70
CA VAL A 88 -5.07 -2.90 -5.21
C VAL A 88 -4.16 -3.97 -5.79
N PHE A 89 -4.39 -5.22 -5.39
CA PHE A 89 -3.79 -6.37 -6.05
C PHE A 89 -4.58 -6.70 -7.31
N PHE A 90 -3.90 -6.89 -8.43
CA PHE A 90 -4.48 -7.29 -9.71
C PHE A 90 -3.93 -8.63 -10.23
N ALA A 91 -2.96 -9.20 -9.50
CA ALA A 91 -2.42 -10.53 -9.75
C ALA A 91 -1.97 -11.15 -8.43
N ARG A 92 -1.84 -12.47 -8.42
CA ARG A 92 -1.26 -13.19 -7.28
C ARG A 92 0.24 -12.92 -7.21
N PRO A 93 0.78 -12.44 -6.07
CA PRO A 93 2.22 -12.34 -5.87
C PRO A 93 2.90 -13.72 -5.96
N ASP A 94 4.11 -13.75 -6.52
CA ASP A 94 4.89 -14.99 -6.64
C ASP A 94 5.36 -15.44 -5.23
N PRO A 95 4.94 -16.61 -4.75
CA PRO A 95 5.31 -17.09 -3.41
C PRO A 95 6.81 -17.38 -3.28
N VAL A 96 7.50 -17.71 -4.37
CA VAL A 96 8.96 -17.95 -4.36
C VAL A 96 9.67 -16.61 -4.13
N VAL A 97 9.25 -15.55 -4.81
CA VAL A 97 9.81 -14.21 -4.62
C VAL A 97 9.52 -13.72 -3.21
N LEU A 98 8.30 -13.93 -2.70
CA LEU A 98 7.93 -13.56 -1.33
C LEU A 98 8.70 -14.35 -0.25
N SER A 99 9.31 -15.50 -0.57
CA SER A 99 10.11 -16.27 0.39
C SER A 99 11.53 -15.72 0.58
N VAL A 100 11.97 -14.77 -0.23
CA VAL A 100 13.30 -14.15 -0.09
C VAL A 100 13.38 -13.36 1.21
N GLU A 101 14.39 -13.65 2.04
CA GLU A 101 14.57 -13.01 3.35
C GLU A 101 15.74 -12.03 3.40
N SER A 102 16.69 -12.15 2.49
CA SER A 102 17.91 -11.31 2.47
C SER A 102 17.76 -9.98 1.74
N ALA A 103 16.54 -9.61 1.33
CA ALA A 103 16.25 -8.42 0.54
C ALA A 103 14.90 -7.82 0.90
N ALA A 104 14.69 -6.54 0.57
CA ALA A 104 13.35 -5.96 0.52
C ALA A 104 12.61 -6.47 -0.74
N VAL A 105 11.40 -7.01 -0.57
CA VAL A 105 10.63 -7.63 -1.66
C VAL A 105 9.46 -6.74 -2.04
N SER A 106 9.52 -6.14 -3.22
CA SER A 106 8.45 -5.28 -3.72
C SER A 106 7.44 -6.05 -4.56
N MET A 107 6.16 -5.90 -4.25
CA MET A 107 5.04 -6.41 -5.04
C MET A 107 4.49 -5.38 -6.05
N GLN A 108 4.89 -4.10 -5.93
CA GLN A 108 4.52 -3.03 -6.86
C GLN A 108 5.49 -2.90 -8.04
N LEU A 109 6.71 -3.43 -7.92
CA LEU A 109 7.72 -3.35 -8.95
C LEU A 109 7.76 -4.63 -9.80
N GLY A 110 8.16 -4.46 -11.05
CA GLY A 110 8.32 -5.50 -12.05
C GLY A 110 8.88 -4.92 -13.35
N ARG A 111 9.12 -5.75 -14.36
CA ARG A 111 9.59 -5.28 -15.68
C ARG A 111 8.58 -4.39 -16.41
N ASN A 112 7.32 -4.43 -15.99
CA ASN A 112 6.25 -3.57 -16.50
C ASN A 112 6.28 -2.17 -15.88
N THR A 113 6.94 -1.94 -14.74
CA THR A 113 6.95 -0.64 -14.06
C THR A 113 8.00 0.28 -14.67
N VAL A 114 7.73 0.76 -15.88
CA VAL A 114 8.63 1.59 -16.70
C VAL A 114 8.42 3.10 -16.48
N TRP A 115 7.39 3.47 -15.70
CA TRP A 115 7.05 4.86 -15.40
C TRP A 115 6.99 5.09 -13.89
N CYS A 116 7.70 6.13 -13.42
CA CYS A 116 7.53 6.68 -12.08
C CYS A 116 6.56 7.85 -12.13
N ARG A 117 5.54 7.84 -11.26
CA ARG A 117 4.48 8.86 -11.18
C ARG A 117 4.41 9.55 -9.82
N THR A 118 5.43 9.38 -9.00
CA THR A 118 5.52 9.99 -7.66
C THR A 118 6.31 11.29 -7.62
N GLU A 119 6.96 11.68 -8.71
CA GLU A 119 7.76 12.91 -8.74
C GLU A 119 6.91 14.15 -9.02
N LEU A 120 7.30 15.26 -8.39
CA LEU A 120 6.78 16.58 -8.71
C LEU A 120 7.11 16.89 -10.18
N GLY A 121 6.10 17.01 -11.02
CA GLY A 121 6.27 17.26 -12.46
C GLY A 121 5.67 16.21 -13.36
N GLY A 122 5.03 15.17 -12.81
CA GLY A 122 4.25 14.20 -13.54
C GLY A 122 4.97 12.88 -13.79
N GLU A 123 4.60 12.22 -14.86
CA GLU A 123 5.09 10.89 -15.24
C GLU A 123 6.48 10.97 -15.87
N VAL A 124 7.42 10.22 -15.31
CA VAL A 124 8.81 10.15 -15.83
C VAL A 124 9.17 8.70 -16.10
N ARG A 125 9.77 8.44 -17.27
CA ARG A 125 10.26 7.11 -17.59
C ARG A 125 11.43 6.75 -16.70
N GLN A 126 11.39 5.56 -16.10
CA GLN A 126 12.46 5.07 -15.23
C GLN A 126 13.21 3.90 -15.87
N LYS A 127 14.46 3.73 -15.45
CA LYS A 127 15.29 2.63 -15.88
C LYS A 127 14.97 1.40 -15.04
N VAL A 128 14.39 0.38 -15.67
CA VAL A 128 14.14 -0.91 -15.03
C VAL A 128 15.47 -1.66 -14.90
N PRO A 129 15.81 -2.18 -13.71
CA PRO A 129 17.00 -3.02 -13.55
C PRO A 129 16.98 -4.24 -14.49
N PRO A 130 18.14 -4.69 -14.99
CA PRO A 130 18.18 -5.80 -15.94
C PRO A 130 17.75 -7.14 -15.32
N GLY A 131 17.91 -7.30 -14.01
CA GLY A 131 17.51 -8.47 -13.23
C GLY A 131 16.29 -8.24 -12.37
N LEU A 132 15.74 -9.31 -11.79
CA LEU A 132 14.68 -9.28 -10.78
C LEU A 132 15.24 -9.03 -9.37
N VAL A 133 16.55 -9.06 -9.22
CA VAL A 133 17.32 -8.74 -8.03
C VAL A 133 18.30 -7.63 -8.39
N TRP A 134 18.32 -6.55 -7.64
CA TRP A 134 19.20 -5.41 -7.92
C TRP A 134 19.63 -4.72 -6.63
N ARG A 135 20.74 -3.99 -6.69
CA ARG A 135 21.16 -3.10 -5.61
C ARG A 135 20.37 -1.80 -5.75
N TRP A 136 19.58 -1.46 -4.72
CA TRP A 136 18.74 -0.27 -4.77
C TRP A 136 19.56 1.04 -4.84
N ARG A 137 20.80 1.04 -4.31
CA ARG A 137 21.71 2.19 -4.41
C ARG A 137 22.20 2.47 -5.84
N ASP A 138 22.14 1.47 -6.71
CA ASP A 138 22.57 1.59 -8.12
C ASP A 138 21.36 1.91 -9.05
N ALA A 139 20.17 2.02 -8.47
CA ALA A 139 18.94 2.32 -9.18
C ALA A 139 18.41 3.72 -8.81
N ASP A 140 17.47 4.20 -9.60
CA ASP A 140 16.82 5.48 -9.37
C ASP A 140 15.31 5.32 -9.16
N ARG A 141 14.63 6.40 -8.74
CA ARG A 141 13.17 6.49 -8.64
C ARG A 141 12.58 5.36 -7.81
N ASP A 142 11.50 4.72 -8.29
CA ASP A 142 10.83 3.63 -7.57
C ASP A 142 11.79 2.45 -7.29
N PHE A 143 12.71 2.14 -8.20
CA PHE A 143 13.70 1.08 -8.00
C PHE A 143 14.83 1.45 -7.03
N GLY A 144 15.08 2.73 -6.82
CA GLY A 144 16.01 3.27 -5.82
C GLY A 144 15.33 3.61 -4.48
N TYR A 145 14.07 3.21 -4.27
CA TYR A 145 13.27 3.54 -3.10
C TYR A 145 12.98 2.29 -2.24
N PRO A 146 13.95 1.85 -1.42
CA PRO A 146 13.86 0.56 -0.73
C PRO A 146 12.88 0.52 0.44
N LEU A 147 12.47 1.68 0.98
CA LEU A 147 11.70 1.80 2.22
C LEU A 147 10.28 2.34 1.98
N SER A 148 9.65 1.90 0.89
CA SER A 148 8.23 2.19 0.63
C SER A 148 7.33 1.56 1.68
N ILE A 149 6.35 2.32 2.18
CA ILE A 149 5.31 1.80 3.07
C ILE A 149 4.12 1.20 2.30
N ASN A 150 4.31 0.85 1.04
CA ASN A 150 3.27 0.19 0.27
C ASN A 150 3.81 -1.03 -0.47
N ALA A 151 3.19 -2.19 -0.17
CA ALA A 151 3.43 -3.48 -0.83
C ALA A 151 4.91 -3.91 -0.94
N THR A 152 5.74 -3.51 0.03
CA THR A 152 7.12 -3.99 0.16
C THR A 152 7.27 -4.77 1.46
N VAL A 153 7.79 -5.99 1.37
CA VAL A 153 7.99 -6.90 2.51
C VAL A 153 9.37 -6.68 3.11
N TYR A 154 9.42 -6.62 4.44
CA TYR A 154 10.62 -6.41 5.24
C TYR A 154 10.75 -7.46 6.34
N ARG A 155 11.98 -7.70 6.81
CA ARG A 155 12.21 -8.22 8.15
C ARG A 155 12.15 -7.06 9.14
N THR A 156 11.54 -7.28 10.27
CA THR A 156 11.42 -6.22 11.30
C THR A 156 12.78 -5.88 11.92
N GLU A 157 13.69 -6.83 11.98
CA GLU A 157 15.08 -6.59 12.42
C GLU A 157 15.85 -5.58 11.53
N ASP A 158 15.44 -5.44 10.26
CA ASP A 158 16.03 -4.45 9.34
C ASP A 158 15.38 -3.07 9.48
N LEU A 159 14.11 -2.99 9.93
CA LEU A 159 13.39 -1.73 10.12
C LEU A 159 13.57 -1.12 11.50
N LEU A 160 13.54 -1.93 12.56
CA LEU A 160 13.60 -1.45 13.95
C LEU A 160 14.80 -0.54 14.24
N PRO A 161 16.04 -0.83 13.73
CA PRO A 161 17.18 0.07 13.93
C PRO A 161 17.04 1.44 13.27
N LEU A 162 16.11 1.60 12.35
CA LEU A 162 15.84 2.87 11.67
C LEU A 162 14.79 3.71 12.40
N MET A 163 14.04 3.12 13.33
CA MET A 163 12.86 3.72 13.97
C MET A 163 13.21 4.63 15.18
N ASP A 164 14.34 5.34 15.14
CA ASP A 164 14.80 6.28 16.18
C ASP A 164 14.24 7.71 15.99
N PHE A 165 13.00 7.83 15.58
CA PHE A 165 12.32 9.10 15.30
C PHE A 165 10.83 9.03 15.62
N ASP A 166 10.22 10.18 15.86
CA ASP A 166 8.79 10.32 16.08
C ASP A 166 8.05 10.49 14.74
N PHE A 167 6.85 9.93 14.65
CA PHE A 167 5.97 10.07 13.49
C PHE A 167 4.51 9.96 13.90
N GLY A 168 3.64 10.71 13.26
CA GLY A 168 2.22 10.76 13.62
C GLY A 168 1.28 10.33 12.52
N ASN A 169 1.80 9.91 11.36
CA ASN A 169 1.02 9.43 10.22
C ASN A 169 1.90 8.66 9.22
N PRO A 170 1.31 7.94 8.25
CA PRO A 170 2.06 7.15 7.28
C PRO A 170 3.07 7.94 6.46
N ASN A 171 2.73 9.17 6.02
CA ASN A 171 3.65 9.98 5.21
C ASN A 171 4.90 10.39 5.99
N GLN A 172 4.74 10.72 7.28
CA GLN A 172 5.90 11.01 8.14
C GLN A 172 6.74 9.77 8.39
N LEU A 173 6.11 8.60 8.62
CA LEU A 173 6.82 7.34 8.75
C LEU A 173 7.67 7.06 7.51
N GLU A 174 7.08 7.12 6.32
CA GLU A 174 7.78 6.86 5.06
C GLU A 174 8.92 7.85 4.83
N GLY A 175 8.65 9.15 4.96
CA GLY A 175 9.67 10.18 4.77
C GLY A 175 10.85 10.02 5.74
N ARG A 176 10.57 9.73 7.02
CA ARG A 176 11.62 9.51 8.02
C ARG A 176 12.43 8.24 7.77
N LEU A 177 11.80 7.16 7.34
CA LEU A 177 12.48 5.94 6.90
C LEU A 177 13.38 6.25 5.69
N HIS A 178 12.86 6.97 4.70
CA HIS A 178 13.63 7.35 3.52
C HIS A 178 14.85 8.21 3.85
N ASP A 179 14.75 9.16 4.78
CA ASP A 179 15.88 9.96 5.26
C ASP A 179 17.00 9.09 5.86
N ARG A 180 16.65 7.89 6.36
CA ARG A 180 17.58 6.95 6.99
C ARG A 180 17.97 5.77 6.10
N ARG A 181 17.58 5.77 4.84
CA ARG A 181 17.81 4.64 3.92
C ARG A 181 19.27 4.18 3.83
N GLU A 182 20.23 5.09 4.04
CA GLU A 182 21.66 4.73 4.03
C GLU A 182 22.05 3.78 5.19
N ARG A 183 21.25 3.75 6.26
CA ARG A 183 21.40 2.83 7.40
C ARG A 183 20.65 1.52 7.19
N PHE A 184 19.84 1.39 6.14
CA PHE A 184 19.08 0.19 5.84
C PHE A 184 20.03 -0.96 5.48
N GLY A 185 19.95 -2.06 6.27
CA GLY A 185 20.89 -3.18 6.16
C GLY A 185 20.86 -3.91 4.82
N PRO A 186 19.70 -4.31 4.31
CA PRO A 186 19.62 -4.98 3.01
C PRO A 186 20.10 -4.10 1.85
N GLU A 187 21.10 -4.58 1.12
CA GLU A 187 21.58 -3.89 -0.10
C GLU A 187 20.69 -4.17 -1.32
N TRP A 188 19.93 -5.24 -1.28
CA TRP A 188 19.21 -5.78 -2.41
C TRP A 188 17.70 -5.56 -2.28
N MET A 189 17.09 -5.28 -3.41
CA MET A 189 15.66 -5.39 -3.63
C MET A 189 15.37 -6.52 -4.61
N VAL A 190 14.17 -7.09 -4.47
CA VAL A 190 13.68 -8.18 -5.32
C VAL A 190 12.25 -7.88 -5.74
N CYS A 191 11.90 -8.26 -6.97
CA CYS A 191 10.52 -8.23 -7.44
C CYS A 191 10.20 -9.44 -8.33
N SER A 192 8.92 -9.64 -8.61
CA SER A 192 8.46 -10.58 -9.64
C SER A 192 8.68 -10.03 -11.05
N PRO A 193 8.64 -10.88 -12.11
CA PRO A 193 8.72 -10.40 -13.49
C PRO A 193 7.69 -9.33 -13.84
N HIS A 194 6.49 -9.42 -13.26
CA HIS A 194 5.43 -8.40 -13.34
C HIS A 194 5.00 -8.01 -11.94
N SER A 195 4.68 -6.74 -11.74
CA SER A 195 4.08 -6.28 -10.50
C SER A 195 2.73 -6.97 -10.28
N SER A 196 2.35 -7.13 -9.02
CA SER A 196 1.06 -7.73 -8.64
C SER A 196 0.13 -6.76 -7.91
N CYS A 197 0.65 -5.59 -7.54
CA CYS A 197 -0.04 -4.56 -6.81
C CYS A 197 0.23 -3.17 -7.43
N VAL A 198 -0.73 -2.28 -7.36
CA VAL A 198 -0.63 -0.89 -7.82
C VAL A 198 -1.37 0.03 -6.84
N SER A 199 -0.84 1.23 -6.59
CA SER A 199 -1.59 2.29 -5.90
C SER A 199 -2.44 3.07 -6.90
N LEU A 200 -3.67 3.40 -6.49
CA LEU A 200 -4.67 4.14 -7.26
C LEU A 200 -4.81 5.57 -6.70
N PRO A 201 -3.98 6.55 -7.13
CA PRO A 201 -3.92 7.88 -6.54
C PRO A 201 -5.06 8.79 -7.01
N HIS A 202 -6.32 8.35 -6.91
CA HIS A 202 -7.49 9.09 -7.38
C HIS A 202 -7.83 10.32 -6.53
N ASN A 203 -7.48 10.27 -5.24
CA ASN A 203 -7.78 11.34 -4.29
C ASN A 203 -6.74 11.40 -3.16
N ALA A 204 -6.82 12.41 -2.31
CA ALA A 204 -6.02 12.50 -1.11
C ALA A 204 -6.89 12.86 0.08
N VAL A 205 -6.62 12.22 1.22
CA VAL A 205 -7.21 12.51 2.53
C VAL A 205 -6.25 13.27 3.44
N SER A 206 -4.97 13.34 3.07
CA SER A 206 -3.96 14.12 3.79
C SER A 206 -3.56 15.35 2.97
N PRO A 207 -3.59 16.56 3.55
CA PRO A 207 -3.12 17.77 2.89
C PRO A 207 -1.59 17.78 2.68
N ALA A 208 -0.87 16.92 3.40
CA ALA A 208 0.59 16.80 3.32
C ALA A 208 1.08 15.92 2.15
N SER A 209 0.18 15.27 1.41
CA SER A 209 0.57 14.45 0.26
C SER A 209 0.99 15.34 -0.91
N LEU A 210 2.23 15.22 -1.33
CA LEU A 210 2.79 15.86 -2.53
C LEU A 210 2.64 14.97 -3.77
N SER A 211 2.13 13.75 -3.62
CA SER A 211 1.96 12.83 -4.75
C SER A 211 0.93 13.38 -5.74
N PRO A 212 1.18 13.25 -7.04
CA PRO A 212 0.18 13.53 -8.07
C PRO A 212 -1.09 12.72 -7.80
N ARG A 213 -2.23 13.36 -7.94
CA ARG A 213 -3.55 12.75 -7.70
C ARG A 213 -4.54 13.22 -8.74
N GLY A 214 -5.53 12.39 -9.01
CA GLY A 214 -6.64 12.74 -9.87
C GLY A 214 -7.51 13.85 -9.30
N ASP A 215 -8.08 14.64 -10.18
CA ASP A 215 -8.99 15.74 -9.86
C ASP A 215 -10.46 15.42 -10.22
N ASN A 216 -10.75 14.18 -10.62
CA ASN A 216 -12.10 13.76 -10.96
C ASN A 216 -13.02 13.89 -9.72
N PRO A 217 -14.04 14.75 -9.76
CA PRO A 217 -14.92 14.98 -8.61
C PRO A 217 -15.71 13.73 -8.19
N LEU A 218 -15.96 12.80 -9.12
CA LEU A 218 -16.67 11.55 -8.83
C LEU A 218 -15.82 10.53 -8.06
N TRP A 219 -14.52 10.75 -7.95
CA TRP A 219 -13.56 9.87 -7.25
C TRP A 219 -12.98 10.50 -5.98
N GLN A 220 -13.52 11.66 -5.56
CA GLN A 220 -13.13 12.27 -4.29
C GLN A 220 -13.66 11.44 -3.11
N PRO A 221 -13.03 11.53 -1.92
CA PRO A 221 -13.36 10.67 -0.78
C PRO A 221 -14.85 10.66 -0.42
N GLU A 222 -15.49 11.83 -0.41
CA GLU A 222 -16.91 11.97 -0.08
C GLU A 222 -17.82 11.28 -1.11
N ALA A 223 -17.54 11.49 -2.41
CA ALA A 223 -18.32 10.86 -3.48
C ALA A 223 -18.17 9.32 -3.47
N LEU A 224 -16.97 8.82 -3.21
CA LEU A 224 -16.74 7.37 -3.09
C LEU A 224 -17.38 6.81 -1.82
N ARG A 225 -17.39 7.57 -0.72
CA ARG A 225 -18.09 7.17 0.50
C ARG A 225 -19.60 7.07 0.26
N GLU A 226 -20.22 8.05 -0.39
CA GLU A 226 -21.65 8.01 -0.71
C GLU A 226 -22.01 6.77 -1.52
N ARG A 227 -21.24 6.43 -2.54
CA ARG A 227 -21.41 5.21 -3.34
C ARG A 227 -21.26 3.94 -2.48
N PHE A 228 -20.23 3.90 -1.63
CA PHE A 228 -19.99 2.78 -0.73
C PHE A 228 -21.18 2.55 0.22
N MET A 229 -21.68 3.62 0.84
CA MET A 229 -22.85 3.56 1.73
C MET A 229 -24.15 3.24 0.99
N ALA A 230 -24.25 3.55 -0.32
CA ALA A 230 -25.34 3.11 -1.19
C ALA A 230 -25.23 1.63 -1.61
N GLY A 231 -24.21 0.90 -1.15
CA GLY A 231 -24.00 -0.52 -1.44
C GLY A 231 -23.19 -0.79 -2.70
N GLU A 232 -22.60 0.24 -3.33
CA GLU A 232 -21.67 0.01 -4.45
C GLU A 232 -20.28 -0.41 -3.93
N ARG A 233 -19.58 -1.23 -4.72
CA ARG A 233 -18.22 -1.68 -4.47
C ARG A 233 -17.39 -1.55 -5.74
N LEU A 234 -16.06 -1.48 -5.62
CA LEU A 234 -15.19 -1.56 -6.80
C LEU A 234 -15.37 -2.92 -7.49
N ASP A 235 -15.63 -2.90 -8.78
CA ASP A 235 -15.64 -4.11 -9.61
C ASP A 235 -14.20 -4.42 -10.09
N LEU A 236 -13.46 -5.13 -9.25
CA LEU A 236 -12.06 -5.48 -9.51
C LEU A 236 -11.89 -6.33 -10.77
N GLY A 237 -12.92 -7.10 -11.17
CA GLY A 237 -12.88 -7.93 -12.37
C GLY A 237 -13.11 -7.13 -13.66
N ALA A 238 -13.81 -5.99 -13.58
CA ALA A 238 -14.08 -5.13 -14.72
C ALA A 238 -13.06 -3.98 -14.88
N MET A 239 -12.23 -3.72 -13.86
CA MET A 239 -11.15 -2.74 -13.95
C MET A 239 -10.02 -3.24 -14.86
N ASP A 240 -9.51 -2.38 -15.75
CA ASP A 240 -8.44 -2.74 -16.70
C ASP A 240 -7.04 -2.55 -16.12
N PHE A 241 -6.46 -3.61 -15.61
CA PHE A 241 -5.09 -3.65 -15.10
C PHE A 241 -4.06 -4.09 -16.17
N SER A 242 -4.46 -4.34 -17.40
CA SER A 242 -3.57 -4.84 -18.47
C SER A 242 -2.46 -3.86 -18.85
N ARG A 243 -2.63 -2.58 -18.50
CA ARG A 243 -1.70 -1.48 -18.84
C ARG A 243 -0.99 -0.91 -17.61
N VAL A 244 -0.95 -1.64 -16.51
CA VAL A 244 -0.18 -1.20 -15.33
C VAL A 244 1.29 -1.10 -15.70
N SER A 245 1.85 0.09 -15.55
CA SER A 245 3.21 0.43 -15.98
C SER A 245 4.00 1.27 -14.96
N GLY A 246 3.44 1.48 -13.78
CA GLY A 246 4.07 2.18 -12.65
C GLY A 246 3.55 1.68 -11.31
N ALA A 247 4.28 1.95 -10.24
CA ALA A 247 3.86 1.61 -8.86
C ALA A 247 2.60 2.40 -8.45
N HIS A 248 2.44 3.61 -8.97
CA HIS A 248 1.28 4.48 -8.80
C HIS A 248 0.68 4.75 -10.17
N GLN A 249 -0.61 4.49 -10.34
CA GLN A 249 -1.27 4.74 -11.62
C GLN A 249 -2.77 4.93 -11.43
N GLU A 250 -3.32 6.00 -11.99
CA GLU A 250 -4.78 6.13 -12.09
C GLU A 250 -5.33 5.11 -13.08
N ILE A 251 -6.24 4.28 -12.61
CA ILE A 251 -6.99 3.31 -13.40
C ILE A 251 -8.47 3.67 -13.22
N PRO A 252 -9.25 3.84 -14.29
CA PRO A 252 -10.66 4.17 -14.17
C PRO A 252 -11.39 3.22 -13.22
N LEU A 253 -12.07 3.79 -12.21
CA LEU A 253 -12.84 3.00 -11.26
C LEU A 253 -14.12 2.49 -11.93
N VAL A 254 -14.37 1.21 -11.75
CA VAL A 254 -15.62 0.55 -12.16
C VAL A 254 -16.34 0.08 -10.90
N PHE A 255 -17.65 0.21 -10.89
CA PHE A 255 -18.47 -0.09 -9.72
C PHE A 255 -19.50 -1.18 -10.02
N THR A 256 -19.80 -1.97 -9.02
CA THR A 256 -20.88 -2.96 -9.03
C THR A 256 -21.68 -2.87 -7.73
N GLN A 257 -22.92 -3.32 -7.73
CA GLN A 257 -23.71 -3.45 -6.49
C GLN A 257 -23.16 -4.60 -5.65
N ALA A 258 -23.02 -4.39 -4.34
CA ALA A 258 -22.70 -5.47 -3.43
C ALA A 258 -23.81 -6.54 -3.49
N VAL A 259 -23.42 -7.78 -3.67
CA VAL A 259 -24.35 -8.90 -3.52
C VAL A 259 -24.67 -9.00 -2.02
N ARG A 260 -25.89 -8.64 -1.63
CA ARG A 260 -26.35 -8.90 -0.25
C ARG A 260 -26.52 -10.41 -0.11
N VAL A 261 -25.61 -11.01 0.64
CA VAL A 261 -25.71 -12.42 1.05
C VAL A 261 -26.59 -12.51 2.29
#